data_9a40fc6a028fe0b776a8ac2c5c3d80a8
#
_entry.id   9a40fc6a028fe0b776a8ac2c5c3d80a8
#
_cell.length_a   1.000
_cell.length_b   1.000
_cell.length_c   1.000
_cell.angle_alpha   90.00
_cell.angle_beta   90.00
_cell.angle_gamma   90.00
#
_symmetry.space_group_name_H-M   'P 1'
#
loop_
_entity.id
_entity.type
_entity.pdbx_description
1 polymer ?
#
loop_
_entity_poly.entity_id
_entity_poly.type
_entity_poly.pdbx_seq_one_letter_code
_entity_poly.pdbx_strand_id
1 'polypeptide(L)'
;MHLSELKTLHISQLLQMATELEIDNAQRMLKQELMFAILKKRAKQGEQIFGDGTLEVLPDGFGFLRSPDTSYLASTDDIYISPSQIRRFNLHTGDSIEGEVRTPKDNERYFALVKVDTVNGLPPEQLKHRMLFENLTPLFPTEPLRLERNMRGEENVTGRLIDIIAPIGKGQRGLIVASPKTGKTILMQSIAHAITANHPDCVLMVLLIDERPEEVTEMQRSVKGEVIASTFDEPATRHVQVAEMVIEKAKRLVESKKDVVILLDSITRLARAYNTVVPSSGKVLTGGVDANALQRPKRFFGAARNVEEGGSLTILGTALVDTGSRMDDVIFEEFKGTGNSEIVLERRLAEKRVYPAININRSGTRREDLLITPDNLQKIWILRKLLFDMDEIEAMEFLLEKIRNTKSNAEFFDMMRGGR
;
A
#
# COMPACT_ATOMS: atom_id res chain seq x y z
N MET A 1 -5.09 15.04 -25.77
CA MET A 1 -4.01 14.05 -25.54
C MET A 1 -3.68 13.99 -24.07
N HIS A 2 -3.49 12.79 -23.49
CA HIS A 2 -3.21 12.63 -22.08
C HIS A 2 -1.71 12.39 -21.83
N LEU A 3 -1.13 13.05 -20.83
CA LEU A 3 0.31 13.00 -20.53
C LEU A 3 0.72 11.59 -20.04
N SER A 4 -0.15 10.91 -19.32
CA SER A 4 0.06 9.53 -18.86
C SER A 4 0.11 8.52 -20.02
N GLU A 5 -0.64 8.74 -21.11
CA GLU A 5 -0.60 7.87 -22.29
C GLU A 5 0.78 7.89 -22.95
N LEU A 6 1.40 9.07 -23.06
CA LEU A 6 2.76 9.19 -23.62
C LEU A 6 3.80 8.48 -22.75
N LYS A 7 3.63 8.47 -21.44
CA LYS A 7 4.56 7.80 -20.51
C LYS A 7 4.60 6.29 -20.72
N THR A 8 3.49 5.68 -21.12
CA THR A 8 3.39 4.22 -21.36
C THR A 8 4.01 3.79 -22.69
N LEU A 9 4.20 4.72 -23.64
CA LEU A 9 4.74 4.41 -24.96
C LEU A 9 6.23 4.04 -24.90
N HIS A 10 6.61 3.08 -25.75
CA HIS A 10 8.01 2.75 -25.95
C HIS A 10 8.73 3.89 -26.68
N ILE A 11 10.03 4.06 -26.45
CA ILE A 11 10.82 5.16 -27.03
C ILE A 11 10.77 5.19 -28.56
N SER A 12 10.68 4.02 -29.22
CA SER A 12 10.53 3.92 -30.67
C SER A 12 9.23 4.55 -31.19
N GLN A 13 8.13 4.39 -30.45
CA GLN A 13 6.83 4.99 -30.79
C GLN A 13 6.86 6.52 -30.61
N LEU A 14 7.52 6.98 -29.55
CA LEU A 14 7.71 8.41 -29.31
C LEU A 14 8.58 9.05 -30.39
N LEU A 15 9.64 8.36 -30.87
CA LEU A 15 10.48 8.82 -31.99
C LEU A 15 9.70 8.89 -33.30
N GLN A 16 8.83 7.92 -33.57
CA GLN A 16 7.95 7.94 -34.73
C GLN A 16 7.02 9.16 -34.69
N MET A 17 6.36 9.39 -33.56
CA MET A 17 5.50 10.57 -33.35
C MET A 17 6.27 11.88 -33.48
N ALA A 18 7.50 11.94 -33.00
CA ALA A 18 8.35 13.10 -33.09
C ALA A 18 8.74 13.40 -34.58
N THR A 19 8.98 12.34 -35.34
CA THR A 19 9.26 12.46 -36.80
C THR A 19 8.04 12.98 -37.54
N GLU A 20 6.84 12.46 -37.26
CA GLU A 20 5.57 12.92 -37.84
C GLU A 20 5.28 14.40 -37.53
N LEU A 21 5.74 14.85 -36.35
CA LEU A 21 5.58 16.23 -35.87
C LEU A 21 6.75 17.15 -36.28
N GLU A 22 7.69 16.66 -37.07
CA GLU A 22 8.87 17.43 -37.53
C GLU A 22 9.64 18.05 -36.35
N ILE A 23 9.97 17.23 -35.32
CA ILE A 23 10.77 17.67 -34.17
C ILE A 23 12.26 17.43 -34.49
N ASP A 24 13.04 18.51 -34.52
CA ASP A 24 14.47 18.45 -34.76
C ASP A 24 15.21 17.73 -33.61
N ASN A 25 16.26 16.98 -33.97
CA ASN A 25 17.15 16.30 -33.03
C ASN A 25 16.46 15.29 -32.08
N ALA A 26 15.25 14.79 -32.37
CA ALA A 26 14.50 13.86 -31.57
C ALA A 26 15.30 12.62 -31.09
N GLN A 27 16.19 12.10 -31.97
CA GLN A 27 17.03 10.92 -31.70
C GLN A 27 18.08 11.14 -30.57
N ARG A 28 18.40 12.38 -30.23
CA ARG A 28 19.38 12.75 -29.20
C ARG A 28 18.76 13.14 -27.90
N MET A 29 17.43 13.25 -27.85
CA MET A 29 16.68 13.63 -26.66
C MET A 29 16.48 12.44 -25.71
N LEU A 30 16.52 12.70 -24.42
CA LEU A 30 16.06 11.74 -23.41
C LEU A 30 14.55 11.53 -23.57
N LYS A 31 14.03 10.38 -23.12
CA LYS A 31 12.59 10.05 -23.23
C LYS A 31 11.70 11.18 -22.71
N GLN A 32 12.05 11.80 -21.59
CA GLN A 32 11.32 12.92 -21.00
C GLN A 32 11.35 14.17 -21.86
N GLU A 33 12.51 14.55 -22.38
CA GLU A 33 12.66 15.70 -23.28
C GLU A 33 11.86 15.52 -24.57
N LEU A 34 11.85 14.29 -25.09
CA LEU A 34 11.11 13.92 -26.30
C LEU A 34 9.59 14.03 -26.07
N MET A 35 9.08 13.50 -24.95
CA MET A 35 7.67 13.64 -24.59
C MET A 35 7.28 15.12 -24.44
N PHE A 36 8.13 15.91 -23.79
CA PHE A 36 7.90 17.33 -23.61
C PHE A 36 7.85 18.08 -24.95
N ALA A 37 8.76 17.78 -25.86
CA ALA A 37 8.80 18.39 -27.19
C ALA A 37 7.55 18.02 -28.03
N ILE A 38 7.10 16.77 -27.95
CA ILE A 38 5.86 16.30 -28.61
C ILE A 38 4.65 17.08 -28.08
N LEU A 39 4.50 17.18 -26.77
CA LEU A 39 3.39 17.90 -26.14
C LEU A 39 3.40 19.39 -26.49
N LYS A 40 4.58 20.01 -26.48
CA LYS A 40 4.73 21.43 -26.85
C LYS A 40 4.35 21.69 -28.32
N LYS A 41 4.70 20.77 -29.23
CA LYS A 41 4.35 20.89 -30.65
C LYS A 41 2.84 20.70 -30.86
N ARG A 42 2.23 19.69 -30.24
CA ARG A 42 0.78 19.45 -30.33
C ARG A 42 -0.06 20.57 -29.72
N ALA A 43 0.37 21.11 -28.58
CA ALA A 43 -0.28 22.28 -27.98
C ALA A 43 -0.26 23.50 -28.92
N LYS A 44 0.85 23.73 -29.66
CA LYS A 44 0.92 24.77 -30.68
C LYS A 44 -0.03 24.55 -31.87
N GLN A 45 -0.41 23.30 -32.14
CA GLN A 45 -1.41 22.95 -33.14
C GLN A 45 -2.86 23.07 -32.63
N GLY A 46 -3.05 23.52 -31.37
CA GLY A 46 -4.37 23.72 -30.75
C GLY A 46 -4.96 22.49 -30.08
N GLU A 47 -4.20 21.42 -29.92
CA GLU A 47 -4.65 20.23 -29.21
C GLU A 47 -4.64 20.47 -27.69
N GLN A 48 -5.75 20.13 -27.02
CA GLN A 48 -5.83 20.18 -25.56
C GLN A 48 -4.98 19.05 -24.95
N ILE A 49 -4.21 19.40 -23.91
CA ILE A 49 -3.39 18.47 -23.16
C ILE A 49 -4.03 18.27 -21.81
N PHE A 50 -4.12 17.00 -21.39
CA PHE A 50 -4.58 16.59 -20.08
C PHE A 50 -3.44 15.95 -19.30
N GLY A 51 -3.45 16.15 -17.99
CA GLY A 51 -2.50 15.54 -17.09
C GLY A 51 -3.15 15.16 -15.78
N ASP A 52 -2.53 14.22 -15.09
CA ASP A 52 -2.96 13.69 -13.81
C ASP A 52 -1.77 13.52 -12.86
N GLY A 53 -2.06 13.39 -11.59
CA GLY A 53 -1.07 13.10 -10.56
C GLY A 53 -1.63 13.29 -9.16
N THR A 54 -0.79 13.00 -8.18
CA THR A 54 -1.11 13.16 -6.76
C THR A 54 -0.53 14.48 -6.26
N LEU A 55 -1.38 15.31 -5.68
CA LEU A 55 -1.01 16.64 -5.20
C LEU A 55 -0.08 16.57 -3.99
N GLU A 56 1.04 17.27 -4.06
CA GLU A 56 1.86 17.68 -2.93
C GLU A 56 1.78 19.19 -2.78
N VAL A 57 1.22 19.68 -1.67
CA VAL A 57 1.17 21.11 -1.35
C VAL A 57 2.44 21.48 -0.61
N LEU A 58 3.15 22.49 -1.11
CA LEU A 58 4.37 22.99 -0.50
C LEU A 58 4.08 24.09 0.53
N PRO A 59 5.02 24.38 1.46
CA PRO A 59 4.82 25.39 2.51
C PRO A 59 4.42 26.77 2.00
N ASP A 60 4.87 27.13 0.79
CA ASP A 60 4.55 28.42 0.14
C ASP A 60 3.11 28.48 -0.41
N GLY A 61 2.33 27.39 -0.27
CA GLY A 61 0.92 27.33 -0.61
C GLY A 61 0.61 26.97 -2.07
N PHE A 62 1.60 26.83 -2.94
CA PHE A 62 1.44 26.20 -4.25
C PHE A 62 1.73 24.70 -4.17
N GLY A 63 1.46 23.96 -5.23
CA GLY A 63 1.70 22.52 -5.24
C GLY A 63 2.13 21.98 -6.59
N PHE A 64 2.48 20.69 -6.58
CA PHE A 64 2.80 19.90 -7.75
C PHE A 64 2.00 18.60 -7.76
N LEU A 65 1.58 18.18 -8.94
CA LEU A 65 1.09 16.84 -9.17
C LEU A 65 2.28 15.90 -9.41
N ARG A 66 2.48 14.99 -8.47
CA ARG A 66 3.56 13.99 -8.50
C ARG A 66 3.07 12.70 -9.12
N SER A 67 3.96 11.99 -9.83
CA SER A 67 3.64 10.69 -10.43
C SER A 67 3.92 9.54 -9.46
N PRO A 68 3.02 8.56 -9.34
CA PRO A 68 3.30 7.31 -8.63
C PRO A 68 4.41 6.50 -9.30
N ASP A 69 4.60 6.62 -10.62
CA ASP A 69 5.65 5.90 -11.37
C ASP A 69 7.07 6.26 -10.91
N THR A 70 7.23 7.48 -10.38
CA THR A 70 8.49 7.95 -9.79
C THR A 70 8.47 7.87 -8.27
N SER A 71 7.52 7.14 -7.69
CA SER A 71 7.30 7.06 -6.24
C SER A 71 7.22 8.46 -5.60
N TYR A 72 6.51 9.38 -6.27
CA TYR A 72 6.31 10.78 -5.86
C TYR A 72 7.59 11.61 -5.73
N LEU A 73 8.67 11.19 -6.38
CA LEU A 73 9.90 11.99 -6.46
C LEU A 73 9.63 13.24 -7.31
N ALA A 74 10.24 14.36 -6.90
CA ALA A 74 10.19 15.59 -7.70
C ALA A 74 10.82 15.34 -9.08
N SER A 75 10.08 15.67 -10.13
CA SER A 75 10.45 15.44 -11.51
C SER A 75 10.19 16.67 -12.36
N THR A 76 10.87 16.75 -13.51
CA THR A 76 10.60 17.78 -14.53
C THR A 76 9.21 17.63 -15.15
N ASP A 77 8.59 16.46 -15.01
CA ASP A 77 7.26 16.14 -15.55
C ASP A 77 6.13 16.54 -14.60
N ASP A 78 6.46 17.08 -13.43
CA ASP A 78 5.46 17.50 -12.46
C ASP A 78 4.62 18.66 -12.98
N ILE A 79 3.35 18.68 -12.62
CA ILE A 79 2.41 19.69 -13.05
C ILE A 79 2.21 20.68 -11.91
N TYR A 80 2.46 21.95 -12.16
CA TYR A 80 2.28 23.02 -11.20
C TYR A 80 0.80 23.32 -10.96
N ILE A 81 0.42 23.51 -9.71
CA ILE A 81 -0.89 24.01 -9.29
C ILE A 81 -0.74 25.29 -8.49
N SER A 82 -1.53 26.31 -8.85
CA SER A 82 -1.51 27.59 -8.18
C SER A 82 -2.20 27.58 -6.80
N PRO A 83 -1.78 28.45 -5.86
CA PRO A 83 -2.44 28.59 -4.56
C PRO A 83 -3.93 28.94 -4.67
N SER A 84 -4.32 29.68 -5.71
CA SER A 84 -5.73 30.04 -5.94
C SER A 84 -6.60 28.84 -6.27
N GLN A 85 -6.10 27.90 -7.09
CA GLN A 85 -6.81 26.65 -7.41
C GLN A 85 -6.90 25.74 -6.18
N ILE A 86 -5.82 25.61 -5.40
CA ILE A 86 -5.79 24.82 -4.17
C ILE A 86 -6.86 25.32 -3.20
N ARG A 87 -6.94 26.64 -2.97
CA ARG A 87 -7.96 27.22 -2.10
C ARG A 87 -9.37 27.12 -2.65
N ARG A 88 -9.55 27.37 -3.97
CA ARG A 88 -10.88 27.36 -4.61
C ARG A 88 -11.57 26.00 -4.50
N PHE A 89 -10.83 24.92 -4.68
CA PHE A 89 -11.35 23.55 -4.68
C PHE A 89 -11.11 22.81 -3.36
N ASN A 90 -10.58 23.50 -2.33
CA ASN A 90 -10.24 22.90 -1.04
C ASN A 90 -9.37 21.65 -1.18
N LEU A 91 -8.30 21.74 -2.00
CA LEU A 91 -7.39 20.65 -2.28
C LEU A 91 -6.39 20.47 -1.15
N HIS A 92 -6.02 19.22 -0.91
CA HIS A 92 -5.06 18.82 0.12
C HIS A 92 -4.00 17.90 -0.47
N THR A 93 -2.86 17.83 0.18
CA THR A 93 -1.83 16.83 -0.14
C THR A 93 -2.44 15.43 -0.14
N GLY A 94 -2.14 14.65 -1.17
CA GLY A 94 -2.70 13.32 -1.37
C GLY A 94 -3.90 13.27 -2.33
N ASP A 95 -4.54 14.39 -2.66
CA ASP A 95 -5.60 14.40 -3.67
C ASP A 95 -5.06 13.97 -5.04
N SER A 96 -5.73 13.00 -5.67
CA SER A 96 -5.47 12.61 -7.05
C SER A 96 -6.27 13.52 -7.98
N ILE A 97 -5.58 14.30 -8.79
CA ILE A 97 -6.17 15.34 -9.63
C ILE A 97 -5.93 15.02 -11.09
N GLU A 98 -6.95 15.20 -11.90
CA GLU A 98 -6.89 15.14 -13.35
C GLU A 98 -7.51 16.41 -13.93
N GLY A 99 -6.89 16.92 -15.00
CA GLY A 99 -7.39 18.13 -15.64
C GLY A 99 -6.60 18.60 -16.83
N GLU A 100 -7.05 19.71 -17.41
CA GLU A 100 -6.39 20.34 -18.54
C GLU A 100 -5.14 21.09 -18.08
N VAL A 101 -4.04 20.89 -18.81
CA VAL A 101 -2.75 21.50 -18.54
C VAL A 101 -2.31 22.36 -19.72
N ARG A 102 -1.55 23.41 -19.46
CA ARG A 102 -0.88 24.21 -20.47
C ARG A 102 0.62 24.00 -20.46
N THR A 103 1.24 24.19 -21.60
CA THR A 103 2.69 24.20 -21.72
C THR A 103 3.33 25.34 -20.95
N PRO A 104 4.58 25.18 -20.49
CA PRO A 104 5.34 26.24 -19.84
C PRO A 104 5.52 27.44 -20.78
N LYS A 105 5.46 28.66 -20.18
CA LYS A 105 5.87 29.90 -20.83
C LYS A 105 7.40 30.03 -20.81
N ASP A 106 7.93 31.04 -21.51
CA ASP A 106 9.38 31.19 -21.74
C ASP A 106 10.25 31.20 -20.46
N ASN A 107 9.70 31.56 -19.29
CA ASN A 107 10.41 31.56 -17.99
C ASN A 107 9.91 30.47 -17.03
N GLU A 108 9.05 29.58 -17.47
CA GLU A 108 8.49 28.51 -16.65
C GLU A 108 9.16 27.15 -17.00
N ARG A 109 9.32 26.28 -16.01
CA ARG A 109 9.92 24.95 -16.19
C ARG A 109 8.88 23.83 -16.27
N TYR A 110 7.69 24.04 -15.70
CA TYR A 110 6.68 23.00 -15.51
C TYR A 110 5.42 23.29 -16.31
N PHE A 111 4.73 22.22 -16.71
CA PHE A 111 3.34 22.35 -17.12
C PHE A 111 2.52 22.93 -15.97
N ALA A 112 1.48 23.66 -16.29
CA ALA A 112 0.61 24.26 -15.28
C ALA A 112 -0.83 23.80 -15.50
N LEU A 113 -1.49 23.40 -14.40
CA LEU A 113 -2.90 23.05 -14.42
C LEU A 113 -3.74 24.30 -14.72
N VAL A 114 -4.58 24.21 -15.73
CA VAL A 114 -5.51 25.31 -16.15
C VAL A 114 -6.89 25.06 -15.56
N LYS A 115 -7.37 23.82 -15.67
CA LYS A 115 -8.70 23.43 -15.23
C LYS A 115 -8.62 22.09 -14.49
N VAL A 116 -9.32 22.01 -13.36
CA VAL A 116 -9.51 20.78 -12.62
C VAL A 116 -10.77 20.09 -13.16
N ASP A 117 -10.64 18.89 -13.70
CA ASP A 117 -11.76 18.12 -14.21
C ASP A 117 -12.26 17.12 -13.17
N THR A 118 -11.36 16.38 -12.51
CA THR A 118 -11.71 15.46 -11.43
C THR A 118 -10.74 15.56 -10.25
N VAL A 119 -11.24 15.25 -9.06
CA VAL A 119 -10.44 15.07 -7.84
C VAL A 119 -10.87 13.74 -7.21
N ASN A 120 -9.92 12.82 -7.02
CA ASN A 120 -10.17 11.45 -6.51
C ASN A 120 -11.23 10.69 -7.33
N GLY A 121 -11.33 10.99 -8.63
CA GLY A 121 -12.30 10.41 -9.55
C GLY A 121 -13.72 10.99 -9.46
N LEU A 122 -13.91 12.08 -8.71
CA LEU A 122 -15.19 12.78 -8.54
C LEU A 122 -15.10 14.21 -9.10
N PRO A 123 -16.22 14.81 -9.58
CA PRO A 123 -16.27 16.21 -9.92
C PRO A 123 -15.90 17.09 -8.72
N PRO A 124 -15.13 18.19 -8.92
CA PRO A 124 -14.63 19.03 -7.82
C PRO A 124 -15.75 19.62 -6.94
N GLU A 125 -16.94 19.85 -7.50
CA GLU A 125 -18.10 20.40 -6.79
C GLU A 125 -18.59 19.47 -5.67
N GLN A 126 -18.47 18.14 -5.85
CA GLN A 126 -18.89 17.14 -4.86
C GLN A 126 -17.96 17.10 -3.64
N LEU A 127 -16.74 17.61 -3.77
CA LEU A 127 -15.74 17.58 -2.72
C LEU A 127 -15.75 18.82 -1.80
N LYS A 128 -16.55 19.85 -2.11
CA LYS A 128 -16.64 21.08 -1.30
C LYS A 128 -17.04 20.81 0.15
N HIS A 129 -17.80 19.76 0.40
CA HIS A 129 -18.34 19.39 1.71
C HIS A 129 -17.77 18.06 2.22
N ARG A 130 -16.61 17.62 1.69
CA ARG A 130 -15.99 16.39 2.18
C ARG A 130 -15.61 16.54 3.65
N MET A 131 -15.89 15.50 4.41
CA MET A 131 -15.42 15.39 5.79
C MET A 131 -13.94 14.95 5.77
N LEU A 132 -13.10 15.65 6.51
CA LEU A 132 -11.69 15.30 6.63
C LEU A 132 -11.54 13.95 7.36
N PHE A 133 -10.53 13.19 6.98
CA PHE A 133 -10.27 11.85 7.52
C PHE A 133 -10.23 11.80 9.04
N GLU A 134 -9.66 12.83 9.67
CA GLU A 134 -9.54 12.96 11.12
C GLU A 134 -10.89 13.10 11.84
N ASN A 135 -11.92 13.54 11.13
CA ASN A 135 -13.28 13.72 11.65
C ASN A 135 -14.22 12.55 11.36
N LEU A 136 -13.75 11.54 10.61
CA LEU A 136 -14.53 10.34 10.31
C LEU A 136 -14.62 9.44 11.53
N THR A 137 -15.78 8.77 11.70
CA THR A 137 -16.06 7.90 12.86
C THR A 137 -15.41 6.52 12.68
N PRO A 138 -14.42 6.15 13.51
CA PRO A 138 -13.74 4.86 13.38
C PRO A 138 -14.58 3.71 13.92
N LEU A 139 -14.65 2.62 13.18
CA LEU A 139 -15.31 1.38 13.53
C LEU A 139 -14.32 0.20 13.53
N PHE A 140 -14.70 -0.88 14.19
CA PHE A 140 -14.04 -2.17 13.98
C PHE A 140 -14.30 -2.69 12.56
N PRO A 141 -13.36 -3.48 11.99
CA PRO A 141 -13.62 -4.21 10.76
C PRO A 141 -14.82 -5.15 10.90
N THR A 142 -15.80 -5.03 10.02
CA THR A 142 -17.01 -5.85 9.97
C THR A 142 -17.20 -6.57 8.65
N GLU A 143 -16.49 -6.14 7.62
CA GLU A 143 -16.52 -6.74 6.28
C GLU A 143 -15.18 -7.45 6.03
N PRO A 144 -15.19 -8.78 5.79
CA PRO A 144 -13.96 -9.53 5.57
C PRO A 144 -13.35 -9.23 4.20
N LEU A 145 -12.04 -9.02 4.15
CA LEU A 145 -11.22 -9.08 2.96
C LEU A 145 -10.80 -10.53 2.72
N ARG A 146 -11.65 -11.29 2.03
CA ARG A 146 -11.42 -12.71 1.78
C ARG A 146 -10.23 -12.91 0.87
N LEU A 147 -9.32 -13.78 1.29
CA LEU A 147 -8.11 -14.13 0.55
C LEU A 147 -8.23 -15.47 -0.19
N GLU A 148 -9.21 -16.30 0.17
CA GLU A 148 -9.53 -17.51 -0.58
C GLU A 148 -9.97 -17.14 -1.99
N ARG A 149 -9.29 -17.70 -3.01
CA ARG A 149 -9.60 -17.49 -4.42
C ARG A 149 -10.28 -18.72 -5.01
N ASN A 150 -11.14 -18.52 -6.01
CA ASN A 150 -11.77 -19.63 -6.73
C ASN A 150 -10.80 -20.28 -7.73
N MET A 151 -9.71 -20.85 -7.20
CA MET A 151 -8.71 -21.56 -7.97
C MET A 151 -8.11 -22.73 -7.16
N ARG A 152 -7.57 -23.71 -7.86
CA ARG A 152 -6.84 -24.83 -7.24
C ARG A 152 -5.34 -24.52 -7.23
N GLY A 153 -4.62 -25.06 -6.25
CA GLY A 153 -3.16 -24.99 -6.17
C GLY A 153 -2.64 -24.33 -4.89
N GLU A 154 -1.34 -24.45 -4.70
CA GLU A 154 -0.63 -23.96 -3.50
C GLU A 154 -0.80 -22.45 -3.29
N GLU A 155 -0.97 -21.68 -4.34
CA GLU A 155 -1.16 -20.24 -4.26
C GLU A 155 -2.44 -19.84 -3.53
N ASN A 156 -3.49 -20.67 -3.61
CA ASN A 156 -4.74 -20.47 -2.87
C ASN A 156 -4.67 -20.93 -1.40
N VAL A 157 -3.78 -21.87 -1.10
CA VAL A 157 -3.65 -22.45 0.26
C VAL A 157 -3.30 -21.36 1.28
N THR A 158 -2.42 -20.45 0.93
CA THR A 158 -2.02 -19.34 1.81
C THR A 158 -3.21 -18.45 2.15
N GLY A 159 -4.01 -18.03 1.18
CA GLY A 159 -5.20 -17.20 1.41
C GLY A 159 -6.24 -17.91 2.26
N ARG A 160 -6.50 -19.19 1.95
CA ARG A 160 -7.43 -20.03 2.71
C ARG A 160 -7.01 -20.19 4.18
N LEU A 161 -5.72 -20.39 4.40
CA LEU A 161 -5.16 -20.53 5.74
C LEU A 161 -5.35 -19.25 6.56
N ILE A 162 -5.02 -18.08 5.98
CA ILE A 162 -5.17 -16.79 6.64
C ILE A 162 -6.64 -16.53 6.99
N ASP A 163 -7.56 -16.79 6.07
CA ASP A 163 -9.00 -16.60 6.31
C ASP A 163 -9.52 -17.44 7.49
N ILE A 164 -8.88 -18.59 7.78
CA ILE A 164 -9.25 -19.45 8.92
C ILE A 164 -8.61 -18.97 10.22
N ILE A 165 -7.30 -18.64 10.20
CA ILE A 165 -6.53 -18.42 11.45
C ILE A 165 -6.37 -16.97 11.85
N ALA A 166 -6.33 -16.05 10.88
CA ALA A 166 -6.15 -14.62 11.11
C ALA A 166 -6.91 -13.82 10.05
N PRO A 167 -8.25 -13.89 10.04
CA PRO A 167 -9.05 -13.21 9.03
C PRO A 167 -8.79 -11.70 9.05
N ILE A 168 -8.71 -11.13 7.86
CA ILE A 168 -8.46 -9.70 7.66
C ILE A 168 -9.78 -9.05 7.26
N GLY A 169 -10.11 -7.93 7.89
CA GLY A 169 -11.28 -7.12 7.53
C GLY A 169 -10.91 -5.77 6.94
N LYS A 170 -11.84 -5.14 6.23
CA LYS A 170 -11.70 -3.76 5.78
C LYS A 170 -11.52 -2.84 6.97
N GLY A 171 -10.42 -2.08 7.00
CA GLY A 171 -10.03 -1.26 8.14
C GLY A 171 -9.09 -1.95 9.14
N GLN A 172 -8.59 -3.16 8.84
CA GLN A 172 -7.68 -3.90 9.70
C GLN A 172 -6.34 -3.21 9.86
N ARG A 173 -5.82 -3.23 11.09
CA ARG A 173 -4.46 -2.83 11.47
C ARG A 173 -3.65 -4.07 11.78
N GLY A 174 -3.08 -4.70 10.72
CA GLY A 174 -2.42 -6.00 10.83
C GLY A 174 -0.90 -5.90 10.80
N LEU A 175 -0.24 -6.71 11.63
CA LEU A 175 1.19 -6.95 11.59
C LEU A 175 1.48 -8.32 10.98
N ILE A 176 2.40 -8.37 10.03
CA ILE A 176 3.04 -9.60 9.55
C ILE A 176 4.40 -9.66 10.23
N VAL A 177 4.48 -10.44 11.28
CA VAL A 177 5.71 -10.58 12.09
C VAL A 177 6.62 -11.59 11.41
N ALA A 178 7.80 -11.17 10.99
CA ALA A 178 8.68 -11.99 10.17
C ALA A 178 10.13 -11.94 10.66
N SER A 179 10.70 -13.11 10.90
CA SER A 179 12.15 -13.30 11.00
C SER A 179 12.76 -13.36 9.59
N PRO A 180 14.06 -13.11 9.43
CA PRO A 180 14.72 -13.22 8.12
C PRO A 180 14.53 -14.60 7.47
N LYS A 181 14.30 -14.62 6.15
CA LYS A 181 14.15 -15.84 5.32
C LYS A 181 12.93 -16.71 5.62
N THR A 182 11.84 -16.15 6.11
CA THR A 182 10.60 -16.87 6.43
C THR A 182 9.54 -16.84 5.31
N GLY A 183 9.85 -16.27 4.14
CA GLY A 183 8.91 -16.20 3.01
C GLY A 183 7.98 -14.99 3.06
N LYS A 184 8.36 -13.93 3.77
CA LYS A 184 7.61 -12.67 3.91
C LYS A 184 7.11 -12.11 2.58
N THR A 185 7.99 -11.95 1.59
CA THR A 185 7.69 -11.36 0.29
C THR A 185 6.65 -12.18 -0.48
N ILE A 186 6.80 -13.51 -0.49
CA ILE A 186 5.83 -14.42 -1.13
C ILE A 186 4.46 -14.34 -0.46
N LEU A 187 4.42 -14.24 0.87
CA LEU A 187 3.17 -14.05 1.60
C LEU A 187 2.48 -12.74 1.21
N MET A 188 3.22 -11.65 1.14
CA MET A 188 2.67 -10.35 0.73
C MET A 188 2.17 -10.36 -0.72
N GLN A 189 2.89 -10.98 -1.64
CA GLN A 189 2.44 -11.16 -3.03
C GLN A 189 1.14 -11.98 -3.09
N SER A 190 1.05 -13.07 -2.32
CA SER A 190 -0.16 -13.89 -2.23
C SER A 190 -1.37 -13.09 -1.72
N ILE A 191 -1.18 -12.27 -0.69
CA ILE A 191 -2.22 -11.36 -0.16
C ILE A 191 -2.62 -10.33 -1.22
N ALA A 192 -1.65 -9.70 -1.88
CA ALA A 192 -1.91 -8.73 -2.94
C ALA A 192 -2.71 -9.32 -4.10
N HIS A 193 -2.34 -10.51 -4.58
CA HIS A 193 -3.06 -11.22 -5.64
C HIS A 193 -4.48 -11.57 -5.23
N ALA A 194 -4.68 -12.00 -3.97
CA ALA A 194 -6.01 -12.32 -3.47
C ALA A 194 -6.90 -11.09 -3.38
N ILE A 195 -6.37 -9.96 -2.89
CA ILE A 195 -7.12 -8.69 -2.81
C ILE A 195 -7.52 -8.21 -4.20
N THR A 196 -6.60 -8.19 -5.15
CA THR A 196 -6.90 -7.74 -6.52
C THR A 196 -7.87 -8.66 -7.26
N ALA A 197 -7.87 -9.96 -6.97
CA ALA A 197 -8.77 -10.93 -7.58
C ALA A 197 -10.18 -10.89 -6.97
N ASN A 198 -10.29 -10.79 -5.65
CA ASN A 198 -11.56 -10.90 -4.93
C ASN A 198 -12.22 -9.55 -4.65
N HIS A 199 -11.43 -8.47 -4.59
CA HIS A 199 -11.87 -7.13 -4.22
C HIS A 199 -11.38 -6.09 -5.24
N PRO A 200 -11.85 -6.15 -6.51
CA PRO A 200 -11.38 -5.27 -7.58
C PRO A 200 -11.70 -3.79 -7.34
N ASP A 201 -12.69 -3.49 -6.49
CA ASP A 201 -13.08 -2.14 -6.12
C ASP A 201 -12.15 -1.51 -5.05
N CYS A 202 -11.35 -2.33 -4.37
CA CYS A 202 -10.36 -1.85 -3.41
C CYS A 202 -9.14 -1.25 -4.11
N VAL A 203 -8.69 -0.11 -3.63
CA VAL A 203 -7.44 0.50 -4.08
C VAL A 203 -6.28 -0.16 -3.33
N LEU A 204 -5.47 -0.93 -4.03
CA LEU A 204 -4.29 -1.58 -3.47
C LEU A 204 -3.05 -0.72 -3.70
N MET A 205 -2.37 -0.39 -2.61
CA MET A 205 -1.08 0.30 -2.60
C MET A 205 -0.04 -0.57 -1.89
N VAL A 206 1.10 -0.77 -2.52
CA VAL A 206 2.25 -1.49 -1.93
C VAL A 206 3.36 -0.47 -1.68
N LEU A 207 3.74 -0.31 -0.43
CA LEU A 207 4.79 0.61 -0.01
C LEU A 207 6.02 -0.18 0.46
N LEU A 208 7.11 -0.06 -0.29
CA LEU A 208 8.38 -0.71 -0.02
C LEU A 208 9.40 0.31 0.48
N ILE A 209 9.82 0.17 1.73
CA ILE A 209 10.76 1.09 2.39
C ILE A 209 12.07 0.37 2.71
N ASP A 210 13.19 0.92 2.20
CA ASP A 210 14.54 0.39 2.42
C ASP A 210 14.67 -1.07 1.93
N GLU A 211 13.93 -1.43 0.87
CA GLU A 211 13.99 -2.72 0.19
C GLU A 211 14.95 -2.68 -1.00
N ARG A 212 15.29 -3.86 -1.51
CA ARG A 212 16.22 -3.99 -2.63
C ARG A 212 15.56 -3.67 -3.97
N PRO A 213 16.27 -3.03 -4.92
CA PRO A 213 15.72 -2.72 -6.23
C PRO A 213 15.13 -3.91 -6.99
N GLU A 214 15.76 -5.09 -6.89
CA GLU A 214 15.27 -6.31 -7.50
C GLU A 214 13.94 -6.79 -6.91
N GLU A 215 13.74 -6.64 -5.59
CA GLU A 215 12.46 -6.98 -4.91
C GLU A 215 11.36 -5.99 -5.29
N VAL A 216 11.71 -4.71 -5.47
CA VAL A 216 10.78 -3.68 -6.00
C VAL A 216 10.33 -4.05 -7.41
N THR A 217 11.26 -4.39 -8.28
CA THR A 217 10.95 -4.77 -9.67
C THR A 217 10.07 -6.02 -9.74
N GLU A 218 10.35 -7.01 -8.91
CA GLU A 218 9.54 -8.23 -8.81
C GLU A 218 8.11 -7.90 -8.38
N MET A 219 7.94 -7.08 -7.34
CA MET A 219 6.63 -6.65 -6.85
C MET A 219 5.85 -5.88 -7.93
N GLN A 220 6.50 -4.94 -8.63
CA GLN A 220 5.90 -4.17 -9.72
C GLN A 220 5.41 -5.04 -10.88
N ARG A 221 6.11 -6.15 -11.16
CA ARG A 221 5.74 -7.09 -12.24
C ARG A 221 4.65 -8.06 -11.83
N SER A 222 4.60 -8.45 -10.57
CA SER A 222 3.69 -9.48 -10.07
C SER A 222 2.35 -8.92 -9.57
N VAL A 223 2.33 -7.72 -9.01
CA VAL A 223 1.15 -7.15 -8.35
C VAL A 223 0.44 -6.14 -9.23
N LYS A 224 -0.88 -6.30 -9.39
CA LYS A 224 -1.76 -5.31 -10.02
C LYS A 224 -2.23 -4.30 -8.97
N GLY A 225 -1.43 -3.28 -8.74
CA GLY A 225 -1.69 -2.23 -7.77
C GLY A 225 -0.66 -1.12 -7.92
N GLU A 226 -0.78 -0.08 -7.14
CA GLU A 226 0.20 0.99 -7.11
C GLU A 226 1.38 0.57 -6.22
N VAL A 227 2.54 0.32 -6.84
CA VAL A 227 3.77 -0.05 -6.12
C VAL A 227 4.68 1.17 -6.01
N ILE A 228 4.89 1.62 -4.78
CA ILE A 228 5.67 2.79 -4.44
C ILE A 228 6.85 2.34 -3.59
N ALA A 229 8.04 2.78 -3.92
CA ALA A 229 9.24 2.32 -3.26
C ALA A 229 10.22 3.47 -2.98
N SER A 230 10.96 3.29 -1.90
CA SER A 230 12.20 3.99 -1.62
C SER A 230 13.24 2.95 -1.20
N THR A 231 14.22 2.73 -2.07
CA THR A 231 15.20 1.64 -1.96
C THR A 231 16.31 1.94 -0.96
N PHE A 232 17.06 0.94 -0.55
CA PHE A 232 18.07 1.03 0.51
C PHE A 232 19.21 2.01 0.24
N ASP A 233 19.42 2.36 -1.02
CA ASP A 233 20.44 3.35 -1.46
C ASP A 233 19.96 4.81 -1.35
N GLU A 234 18.67 5.03 -1.06
CA GLU A 234 18.09 6.35 -0.84
C GLU A 234 18.23 6.80 0.64
N PRO A 235 18.29 8.13 0.89
CA PRO A 235 18.40 8.63 2.26
C PRO A 235 17.10 8.45 3.06
N ALA A 236 17.21 8.37 4.39
CA ALA A 236 16.08 8.20 5.30
C ALA A 236 14.98 9.28 5.13
N THR A 237 15.35 10.51 4.78
CA THR A 237 14.41 11.59 4.48
C THR A 237 13.49 11.23 3.32
N ARG A 238 13.98 10.51 2.31
CA ARG A 238 13.21 10.04 1.17
C ARG A 238 12.20 8.97 1.60
N HIS A 239 12.62 8.02 2.45
CA HIS A 239 11.72 6.99 2.99
C HIS A 239 10.51 7.62 3.71
N VAL A 240 10.77 8.62 4.54
CA VAL A 240 9.73 9.36 5.27
C VAL A 240 8.80 10.11 4.30
N GLN A 241 9.36 10.84 3.33
CA GLN A 241 8.58 11.61 2.36
C GLN A 241 7.63 10.73 1.55
N VAL A 242 8.12 9.60 1.06
CA VAL A 242 7.29 8.65 0.29
C VAL A 242 6.16 8.09 1.14
N ALA A 243 6.46 7.69 2.38
CA ALA A 243 5.45 7.16 3.28
C ALA A 243 4.37 8.20 3.62
N GLU A 244 4.75 9.46 3.82
CA GLU A 244 3.80 10.53 4.08
C GLU A 244 2.90 10.82 2.86
N MET A 245 3.44 10.78 1.65
CA MET A 245 2.64 10.92 0.44
C MET A 245 1.62 9.79 0.28
N VAL A 246 2.04 8.55 0.54
CA VAL A 246 1.16 7.37 0.45
C VAL A 246 0.01 7.45 1.45
N ILE A 247 0.29 7.77 2.71
CA ILE A 247 -0.76 7.83 3.74
C ILE A 247 -1.73 8.98 3.49
N GLU A 248 -1.26 10.13 3.05
CA GLU A 248 -2.13 11.25 2.72
C GLU A 248 -3.02 10.93 1.51
N LYS A 249 -2.47 10.30 0.47
CA LYS A 249 -3.28 9.81 -0.65
C LYS A 249 -4.35 8.81 -0.20
N ALA A 250 -3.98 7.85 0.62
CA ALA A 250 -4.92 6.87 1.16
C ALA A 250 -6.06 7.54 1.95
N LYS A 251 -5.75 8.50 2.81
CA LYS A 251 -6.76 9.27 3.54
C LYS A 251 -7.73 10.01 2.60
N ARG A 252 -7.21 10.68 1.55
CA ARG A 252 -8.07 11.39 0.56
C ARG A 252 -8.99 10.43 -0.17
N LEU A 253 -8.53 9.23 -0.49
CA LEU A 253 -9.36 8.20 -1.12
C LEU A 253 -10.47 7.70 -0.17
N VAL A 254 -10.16 7.50 1.11
CA VAL A 254 -11.17 7.12 2.12
C VAL A 254 -12.21 8.21 2.33
N GLU A 255 -11.82 9.49 2.33
CA GLU A 255 -12.75 10.63 2.36
C GLU A 255 -13.73 10.61 1.18
N SER A 256 -13.30 10.02 0.06
CA SER A 256 -14.12 9.77 -1.14
C SER A 256 -14.85 8.41 -1.08
N LYS A 257 -14.97 7.80 0.11
CA LYS A 257 -15.68 6.54 0.39
C LYS A 257 -15.10 5.33 -0.33
N LYS A 258 -13.80 5.34 -0.65
CA LYS A 258 -13.11 4.19 -1.23
C LYS A 258 -12.51 3.31 -0.14
N ASP A 259 -12.46 2.02 -0.42
CA ASP A 259 -11.72 1.05 0.39
C ASP A 259 -10.27 1.00 -0.08
N VAL A 260 -9.34 1.30 0.81
CA VAL A 260 -7.91 1.33 0.51
C VAL A 260 -7.19 0.28 1.33
N VAL A 261 -6.28 -0.45 0.69
CA VAL A 261 -5.40 -1.41 1.35
C VAL A 261 -3.96 -1.01 1.10
N ILE A 262 -3.20 -0.80 2.16
CA ILE A 262 -1.75 -0.57 2.11
C ILE A 262 -1.03 -1.82 2.62
N LEU A 263 -0.19 -2.39 1.77
CA LEU A 263 0.80 -3.40 2.15
C LEU A 263 2.14 -2.69 2.35
N LEU A 264 2.63 -2.63 3.59
CA LEU A 264 3.87 -1.92 3.95
C LEU A 264 4.99 -2.91 4.26
N ASP A 265 6.05 -2.89 3.50
CA ASP A 265 7.28 -3.64 3.77
C ASP A 265 8.49 -2.68 3.89
N SER A 266 8.99 -2.36 5.06
CA SER A 266 8.54 -2.79 6.37
C SER A 266 8.30 -1.60 7.30
N ILE A 267 7.41 -1.78 8.26
CA ILE A 267 7.14 -0.78 9.30
C ILE A 267 8.39 -0.58 10.19
N THR A 268 9.18 -1.63 10.40
CA THR A 268 10.43 -1.56 11.17
C THR A 268 11.43 -0.60 10.52
N ARG A 269 11.61 -0.71 9.21
CA ARG A 269 12.52 0.16 8.46
C ARG A 269 12.00 1.58 8.35
N LEU A 270 10.68 1.74 8.19
CA LEU A 270 10.05 3.07 8.25
C LEU A 270 10.29 3.74 9.60
N ALA A 271 10.12 3.01 10.71
CA ALA A 271 10.38 3.52 12.05
C ALA A 271 11.86 3.91 12.25
N ARG A 272 12.79 3.11 11.72
CA ARG A 272 14.23 3.47 11.71
C ARG A 272 14.51 4.75 10.94
N ALA A 273 13.87 4.93 9.77
CA ALA A 273 13.99 6.14 8.98
C ALA A 273 13.52 7.37 9.75
N TYR A 274 12.37 7.28 10.41
CA TYR A 274 11.88 8.35 11.28
C TYR A 274 12.85 8.63 12.45
N ASN A 275 13.44 7.59 13.05
CA ASN A 275 14.42 7.77 14.12
C ASN A 275 15.67 8.53 13.67
N THR A 276 16.04 8.40 12.39
CA THR A 276 17.18 9.12 11.79
C THR A 276 16.82 10.57 11.47
N VAL A 277 15.58 10.83 11.03
CA VAL A 277 15.16 12.16 10.50
C VAL A 277 14.63 13.09 11.59
N VAL A 278 14.00 12.54 12.64
CA VAL A 278 13.41 13.35 13.72
C VAL A 278 14.52 14.05 14.51
N PRO A 279 14.37 15.37 14.79
CA PRO A 279 15.30 16.07 15.67
C PRO A 279 15.38 15.39 17.03
N SER A 280 16.60 15.24 17.55
CA SER A 280 16.83 14.57 18.84
C SER A 280 16.06 15.28 19.97
N SER A 281 15.27 14.51 20.72
CA SER A 281 14.57 15.00 21.91
C SER A 281 15.49 15.12 23.13
N GLY A 282 16.71 14.59 23.04
CA GLY A 282 17.64 14.42 24.18
C GLY A 282 17.27 13.26 25.11
N LYS A 283 16.17 12.55 24.83
CA LYS A 283 15.75 11.36 25.56
C LYS A 283 15.75 10.15 24.65
N VAL A 284 16.69 9.25 24.87
CA VAL A 284 16.85 8.01 24.11
C VAL A 284 16.32 6.85 24.93
N LEU A 285 15.40 6.09 24.35
CA LEU A 285 14.86 4.85 24.90
C LEU A 285 15.85 3.70 24.70
N THR A 286 15.57 2.57 25.33
CA THR A 286 16.32 1.32 25.11
C THR A 286 16.39 1.02 23.61
N GLY A 287 17.55 0.53 23.15
CA GLY A 287 17.77 0.21 21.73
C GLY A 287 18.13 1.42 20.84
N GLY A 288 18.35 2.61 21.41
CA GLY A 288 18.76 3.79 20.64
C GLY A 288 17.64 4.50 19.90
N VAL A 289 16.38 4.31 20.33
CA VAL A 289 15.19 4.95 19.75
C VAL A 289 14.95 6.28 20.47
N ASP A 290 14.86 7.40 19.74
CA ASP A 290 14.44 8.68 20.30
C ASP A 290 12.99 8.62 20.76
N ALA A 291 12.69 9.25 21.90
CA ALA A 291 11.34 9.21 22.51
C ALA A 291 10.24 9.72 21.57
N ASN A 292 10.55 10.62 20.63
CA ASN A 292 9.60 11.20 19.69
C ASN A 292 9.58 10.46 18.33
N ALA A 293 10.56 9.58 18.06
CA ALA A 293 10.74 8.97 16.75
C ALA A 293 9.57 8.10 16.30
N LEU A 294 8.95 7.37 17.22
CA LEU A 294 7.88 6.43 16.89
C LEU A 294 6.49 7.07 16.79
N GLN A 295 6.33 8.33 17.14
CA GLN A 295 5.03 8.99 17.13
C GLN A 295 4.41 9.07 15.72
N ARG A 296 5.20 9.48 14.72
CA ARG A 296 4.72 9.57 13.31
C ARG A 296 4.43 8.20 12.69
N PRO A 297 5.33 7.20 12.75
CA PRO A 297 5.03 5.87 12.23
C PRO A 297 3.86 5.19 12.96
N LYS A 298 3.67 5.44 14.26
CA LYS A 298 2.46 5.00 14.98
C LYS A 298 1.18 5.68 14.44
N ARG A 299 1.24 6.96 14.10
CA ARG A 299 0.12 7.65 13.46
C ARG A 299 -0.17 7.09 12.07
N PHE A 300 0.87 6.77 11.31
CA PHE A 300 0.72 6.10 10.02
C PHE A 300 -0.04 4.79 10.18
N PHE A 301 0.46 3.87 11.00
CA PHE A 301 -0.17 2.57 11.22
C PHE A 301 -1.53 2.70 11.91
N GLY A 302 -1.65 3.59 12.87
CA GLY A 302 -2.89 3.88 13.61
C GLY A 302 -3.99 4.53 12.76
N ALA A 303 -3.68 5.02 11.56
CA ALA A 303 -4.68 5.55 10.63
C ALA A 303 -5.62 4.46 10.09
N ALA A 304 -5.20 3.18 10.09
CA ALA A 304 -6.03 2.08 9.65
C ALA A 304 -7.31 1.97 10.48
N ARG A 305 -8.46 2.05 9.81
CA ARG A 305 -9.79 1.98 10.41
C ARG A 305 -10.86 1.69 9.36
N ASN A 306 -11.93 1.05 9.78
CA ASN A 306 -13.20 1.07 9.08
C ASN A 306 -13.95 2.36 9.46
N VAL A 307 -14.78 2.89 8.57
CA VAL A 307 -15.40 4.22 8.75
C VAL A 307 -16.92 4.12 8.60
N GLU A 308 -17.65 4.71 9.54
CA GLU A 308 -19.12 4.70 9.55
C GLU A 308 -19.72 5.41 8.34
N GLU A 309 -19.10 6.50 7.91
CA GLU A 309 -19.53 7.32 6.77
C GLU A 309 -19.28 6.64 5.41
N GLY A 310 -18.60 5.52 5.42
CA GLY A 310 -18.22 4.72 4.25
C GLY A 310 -16.76 4.86 3.87
N GLY A 311 -16.24 3.79 3.25
CA GLY A 311 -14.82 3.62 2.98
C GLY A 311 -14.06 3.01 4.16
N SER A 312 -12.84 2.56 3.87
CA SER A 312 -11.97 1.97 4.88
C SER A 312 -10.49 2.13 4.51
N LEU A 313 -9.64 2.16 5.52
CA LEU A 313 -8.20 2.08 5.37
C LEU A 313 -7.67 0.85 6.11
N THR A 314 -7.20 -0.12 5.35
CA THR A 314 -6.53 -1.32 5.85
C THR A 314 -5.03 -1.17 5.70
N ILE A 315 -4.25 -1.42 6.75
CA ILE A 315 -2.78 -1.42 6.68
C ILE A 315 -2.26 -2.75 7.22
N LEU A 316 -1.53 -3.47 6.36
CA LEU A 316 -0.80 -4.67 6.72
C LEU A 316 0.69 -4.36 6.63
N GLY A 317 1.34 -4.18 7.78
CA GLY A 317 2.75 -3.86 7.85
C GLY A 317 3.60 -5.04 8.29
N THR A 318 4.73 -5.27 7.61
CA THR A 318 5.69 -6.26 8.06
C THR A 318 6.54 -5.70 9.20
N ALA A 319 6.62 -6.45 10.29
CA ALA A 319 7.48 -6.16 11.43
C ALA A 319 8.62 -7.18 11.47
N LEU A 320 9.86 -6.69 11.45
CA LEU A 320 11.04 -7.53 11.46
C LEU A 320 11.43 -7.88 12.90
N VAL A 321 11.60 -9.17 13.17
CA VAL A 321 12.04 -9.70 14.47
C VAL A 321 13.25 -10.62 14.27
N ASP A 322 13.95 -10.97 15.36
CA ASP A 322 15.13 -11.83 15.35
C ASP A 322 16.25 -11.32 14.43
N THR A 323 16.37 -10.02 14.26
CA THR A 323 17.39 -9.37 13.43
C THR A 323 18.73 -9.19 14.17
N GLY A 324 18.74 -9.46 15.47
CA GLY A 324 19.88 -9.15 16.34
C GLY A 324 19.99 -7.67 16.76
N SER A 325 19.02 -6.84 16.36
CA SER A 325 18.96 -5.41 16.68
C SER A 325 17.97 -5.15 17.82
N ARG A 326 18.47 -4.64 18.96
CA ARG A 326 17.60 -4.19 20.06
C ARG A 326 16.61 -3.07 19.66
N MET A 327 16.98 -2.26 18.66
CA MET A 327 16.10 -1.24 18.12
C MET A 327 14.86 -1.88 17.50
N ASP A 328 15.00 -2.96 16.75
CA ASP A 328 13.89 -3.65 16.11
C ASP A 328 12.96 -4.29 17.13
N ASP A 329 13.50 -4.83 18.22
CA ASP A 329 12.72 -5.39 19.31
C ASP A 329 11.83 -4.32 19.96
N VAL A 330 12.39 -3.13 20.23
CA VAL A 330 11.65 -1.99 20.77
C VAL A 330 10.57 -1.53 19.80
N ILE A 331 10.91 -1.40 18.52
CA ILE A 331 9.96 -1.00 17.48
C ILE A 331 8.81 -2.01 17.41
N PHE A 332 9.12 -3.31 17.38
CA PHE A 332 8.10 -4.37 17.33
C PHE A 332 7.14 -4.30 18.52
N GLU A 333 7.66 -4.22 19.75
CA GLU A 333 6.81 -4.14 20.96
C GLU A 333 5.89 -2.91 20.95
N GLU A 334 6.39 -1.78 20.46
CA GLU A 334 5.60 -0.54 20.34
C GLU A 334 4.46 -0.64 19.31
N PHE A 335 4.67 -1.36 18.20
CA PHE A 335 3.62 -1.57 17.17
C PHE A 335 2.67 -2.72 17.52
N LYS A 336 3.14 -3.75 18.21
CA LYS A 336 2.31 -4.86 18.67
C LYS A 336 1.11 -4.37 19.51
N GLY A 337 1.34 -3.38 20.38
CA GLY A 337 0.27 -2.75 21.14
C GLY A 337 -0.73 -1.93 20.31
N THR A 338 -0.35 -1.51 19.09
CA THR A 338 -1.19 -0.69 18.21
C THR A 338 -2.03 -1.54 17.25
N GLY A 339 -1.53 -2.70 16.84
CA GLY A 339 -2.19 -3.62 15.92
C GLY A 339 -3.40 -4.33 16.53
N ASN A 340 -4.31 -4.78 15.66
CA ASN A 340 -5.47 -5.60 16.02
C ASN A 340 -5.54 -6.93 15.27
N SER A 341 -4.50 -7.28 14.53
CA SER A 341 -4.30 -8.58 13.86
C SER A 341 -2.81 -8.87 13.74
N GLU A 342 -2.42 -10.12 13.93
CA GLU A 342 -1.05 -10.57 13.79
C GLU A 342 -1.00 -11.85 12.97
N ILE A 343 -0.13 -11.89 11.96
CA ILE A 343 0.27 -13.10 11.21
C ILE A 343 1.75 -13.31 11.52
N VAL A 344 2.07 -14.33 12.30
CA VAL A 344 3.44 -14.59 12.75
C VAL A 344 4.06 -15.66 11.88
N LEU A 345 5.18 -15.32 11.20
CA LEU A 345 5.98 -16.25 10.45
C LEU A 345 7.04 -16.89 11.36
N GLU A 346 7.14 -18.22 11.28
CA GLU A 346 8.01 -19.02 12.14
C GLU A 346 9.21 -19.56 11.37
N ARG A 347 10.40 -19.25 11.88
CA ARG A 347 11.66 -19.64 11.22
C ARG A 347 11.84 -21.17 11.17
N ARG A 348 11.44 -21.89 12.22
CA ARG A 348 11.53 -23.37 12.28
C ARG A 348 10.75 -24.05 11.16
N LEU A 349 9.57 -23.51 10.79
CA LEU A 349 8.77 -23.96 9.66
C LEU A 349 9.50 -23.75 8.32
N ALA A 350 10.04 -22.55 8.13
CA ALA A 350 10.78 -22.21 6.92
C ALA A 350 12.06 -23.06 6.74
N GLU A 351 12.78 -23.33 7.81
CA GLU A 351 13.96 -24.23 7.81
C GLU A 351 13.60 -25.66 7.40
N LYS A 352 12.41 -26.14 7.77
CA LYS A 352 11.86 -27.43 7.32
C LYS A 352 11.15 -27.37 5.96
N ARG A 353 11.16 -26.23 5.27
CA ARG A 353 10.49 -26.02 3.98
C ARG A 353 8.97 -26.22 4.02
N VAL A 354 8.35 -25.99 5.17
CA VAL A 354 6.90 -25.95 5.33
C VAL A 354 6.42 -24.53 5.06
N TYR A 355 5.64 -24.34 3.98
CA TYR A 355 5.13 -23.04 3.54
C TYR A 355 3.61 -23.09 3.32
N PRO A 356 2.90 -21.95 3.59
CA PRO A 356 3.39 -20.73 4.24
C PRO A 356 3.87 -20.98 5.67
N ALA A 357 4.99 -20.38 6.07
CA ALA A 357 5.61 -20.64 7.36
C ALA A 357 4.90 -19.89 8.52
N ILE A 358 3.58 -20.03 8.62
CA ILE A 358 2.74 -19.30 9.57
C ILE A 358 2.65 -20.09 10.88
N ASN A 359 2.93 -19.44 12.00
CA ASN A 359 2.69 -20.00 13.33
C ASN A 359 1.21 -19.81 13.68
N ILE A 360 0.46 -20.91 13.69
CA ILE A 360 -0.99 -20.91 13.91
C ILE A 360 -1.36 -20.41 15.30
N ASN A 361 -0.62 -20.86 16.32
CA ASN A 361 -0.94 -20.56 17.73
C ASN A 361 -0.65 -19.11 18.10
N ARG A 362 0.29 -18.46 17.41
CA ARG A 362 0.68 -17.05 17.64
C ARG A 362 -0.02 -16.07 16.70
N SER A 363 -0.75 -16.55 15.69
CA SER A 363 -1.47 -15.72 14.74
C SER A 363 -2.94 -15.60 15.13
N GLY A 364 -3.54 -14.43 14.83
CA GLY A 364 -4.95 -14.21 15.10
C GLY A 364 -5.39 -12.77 14.90
N THR A 365 -6.70 -12.56 14.90
CA THR A 365 -7.34 -11.26 14.74
C THR A 365 -8.24 -10.97 15.93
N ARG A 366 -8.13 -9.75 16.46
CA ARG A 366 -9.05 -9.28 17.52
C ARG A 366 -10.42 -9.05 16.90
N ARG A 367 -11.47 -9.43 17.64
CA ARG A 367 -12.86 -9.32 17.20
C ARG A 367 -13.12 -10.06 15.89
N GLU A 368 -12.49 -11.25 15.73
CA GLU A 368 -12.78 -12.15 14.61
C GLU A 368 -14.25 -12.55 14.52
N ASP A 369 -14.99 -12.43 15.62
CA ASP A 369 -16.43 -12.62 15.73
C ASP A 369 -17.24 -11.70 14.80
N LEU A 370 -16.70 -10.55 14.45
CA LEU A 370 -17.33 -9.61 13.50
C LEU A 370 -17.08 -9.96 12.02
N LEU A 371 -16.10 -10.80 11.74
CA LEU A 371 -15.67 -11.18 10.39
C LEU A 371 -16.11 -12.58 9.98
N ILE A 372 -16.39 -13.44 10.96
CA ILE A 372 -16.69 -14.85 10.77
C ILE A 372 -18.11 -15.14 11.24
N THR A 373 -18.84 -15.99 10.51
CA THR A 373 -20.17 -16.43 10.93
C THR A 373 -20.10 -17.22 12.24
N PRO A 374 -21.09 -17.13 13.14
CA PRO A 374 -21.06 -17.81 14.44
C PRO A 374 -20.81 -19.33 14.35
N ASP A 375 -21.38 -20.00 13.35
CA ASP A 375 -21.19 -21.44 13.11
C ASP A 375 -19.72 -21.77 12.77
N ASN A 376 -19.11 -21.03 11.86
CA ASN A 376 -17.71 -21.22 11.49
C ASN A 376 -16.76 -20.83 12.63
N LEU A 377 -17.10 -19.81 13.39
CA LEU A 377 -16.32 -19.37 14.54
C LEU A 377 -16.21 -20.48 15.61
N GLN A 378 -17.29 -21.17 15.90
CA GLN A 378 -17.28 -22.32 16.81
C GLN A 378 -16.36 -23.44 16.31
N LYS A 379 -16.39 -23.74 15.00
CA LYS A 379 -15.50 -24.73 14.40
C LYS A 379 -14.03 -24.32 14.48
N ILE A 380 -13.74 -23.06 14.23
CA ILE A 380 -12.38 -22.51 14.35
C ILE A 380 -11.89 -22.62 15.80
N TRP A 381 -12.71 -22.35 16.78
CA TRP A 381 -12.33 -22.50 18.19
C TRP A 381 -12.03 -23.96 18.56
N ILE A 382 -12.83 -24.92 18.07
CA ILE A 382 -12.56 -26.35 18.26
C ILE A 382 -11.23 -26.73 17.57
N LEU A 383 -11.02 -26.26 16.35
CA LEU A 383 -9.77 -26.48 15.60
C LEU A 383 -8.57 -25.91 16.36
N ARG A 384 -8.66 -24.67 16.85
CA ARG A 384 -7.57 -24.04 17.63
C ARG A 384 -7.23 -24.83 18.89
N LYS A 385 -8.22 -25.36 19.60
CA LYS A 385 -7.98 -26.22 20.79
C LYS A 385 -7.21 -27.48 20.40
N LEU A 386 -7.58 -28.12 19.29
CA LEU A 386 -6.87 -29.30 18.80
C LEU A 386 -5.42 -28.98 18.43
N LEU A 387 -5.20 -27.87 17.72
CA LEU A 387 -3.88 -27.47 17.23
C LEU A 387 -2.96 -26.95 18.34
N PHE A 388 -3.55 -26.44 19.45
CA PHE A 388 -2.79 -25.88 20.58
C PHE A 388 -1.92 -26.92 21.29
N ASP A 389 -2.39 -28.16 21.35
CA ASP A 389 -1.68 -29.27 22.01
C ASP A 389 -0.59 -29.88 21.12
N MET A 390 -0.49 -29.47 19.86
CA MET A 390 0.50 -29.95 18.89
C MET A 390 1.73 -29.02 18.85
N ASP A 391 2.91 -29.57 18.49
CA ASP A 391 4.07 -28.76 18.14
C ASP A 391 3.75 -27.88 16.91
N GLU A 392 4.39 -26.73 16.83
CA GLU A 392 4.16 -25.72 15.76
C GLU A 392 4.22 -26.30 14.36
N ILE A 393 5.13 -27.27 14.13
CA ILE A 393 5.33 -27.92 12.85
C ILE A 393 4.23 -28.93 12.58
N GLU A 394 3.92 -29.77 13.55
CA GLU A 394 2.84 -30.75 13.46
C GLU A 394 1.48 -30.07 13.24
N ALA A 395 1.21 -28.98 13.95
CA ALA A 395 -0.02 -28.21 13.78
C ALA A 395 -0.14 -27.66 12.35
N MET A 396 0.93 -27.12 11.82
CA MET A 396 0.95 -26.57 10.46
C MET A 396 0.82 -27.65 9.39
N GLU A 397 1.58 -28.75 9.49
CA GLU A 397 1.49 -29.87 8.55
C GLU A 397 0.10 -30.50 8.56
N PHE A 398 -0.48 -30.72 9.74
CA PHE A 398 -1.84 -31.22 9.90
C PHE A 398 -2.86 -30.32 9.20
N LEU A 399 -2.81 -29.01 9.45
CA LEU A 399 -3.77 -28.08 8.86
C LEU A 399 -3.60 -27.97 7.35
N LEU A 400 -2.36 -27.93 6.85
CA LEU A 400 -2.06 -27.91 5.42
C LEU A 400 -2.59 -29.15 4.71
N GLU A 401 -2.41 -30.35 5.29
CA GLU A 401 -2.97 -31.59 4.74
C GLU A 401 -4.48 -31.48 4.57
N LYS A 402 -5.19 -31.04 5.61
CA LYS A 402 -6.65 -30.91 5.57
C LYS A 402 -7.13 -29.85 4.56
N ILE A 403 -6.44 -28.70 4.46
CA ILE A 403 -6.75 -27.66 3.49
C ILE A 403 -6.51 -28.15 2.05
N ARG A 404 -5.40 -28.85 1.78
CA ARG A 404 -5.08 -29.40 0.46
C ARG A 404 -6.07 -30.45 -0.02
N ASN A 405 -6.63 -31.22 0.91
CA ASN A 405 -7.63 -32.25 0.61
C ASN A 405 -9.02 -31.71 0.36
N THR A 406 -9.23 -30.39 0.47
CA THR A 406 -10.51 -29.71 0.23
C THR A 406 -10.37 -28.63 -0.84
N LYS A 407 -11.45 -28.34 -1.56
CA LYS A 407 -11.46 -27.32 -2.64
C LYS A 407 -11.64 -25.89 -2.11
N SER A 408 -12.32 -25.76 -0.96
CA SER A 408 -12.68 -24.47 -0.37
C SER A 408 -12.72 -24.55 1.16
N ASN A 409 -12.71 -23.37 1.81
CA ASN A 409 -12.91 -23.30 3.26
C ASN A 409 -14.32 -23.73 3.67
N ALA A 410 -15.33 -23.55 2.81
CA ALA A 410 -16.66 -24.08 3.06
C ALA A 410 -16.64 -25.61 3.15
N GLU A 411 -16.03 -26.29 2.16
CA GLU A 411 -15.87 -27.75 2.18
C GLU A 411 -15.04 -28.22 3.38
N PHE A 412 -13.98 -27.50 3.74
CA PHE A 412 -13.18 -27.78 4.94
C PHE A 412 -14.02 -27.73 6.21
N PHE A 413 -14.87 -26.72 6.38
CA PHE A 413 -15.77 -26.62 7.55
C PHE A 413 -16.88 -27.66 7.52
N ASP A 414 -17.35 -28.09 6.37
CA ASP A 414 -18.34 -29.18 6.25
C ASP A 414 -17.74 -30.53 6.61
N MET A 415 -16.51 -30.82 6.24
CA MET A 415 -15.79 -32.01 6.68
C MET A 415 -15.63 -32.08 8.21
N MET A 416 -15.46 -30.95 8.87
CA MET A 416 -15.41 -30.91 10.34
C MET A 416 -16.74 -31.27 11.00
N ARG A 417 -17.89 -31.14 10.29
CA ARG A 417 -19.20 -31.60 10.76
C ARG A 417 -19.38 -33.13 10.66
N GLY A 418 -18.75 -33.75 9.66
CA GLY A 418 -18.91 -35.20 9.36
C GLY A 418 -18.04 -36.15 10.18
N GLY A 419 -17.09 -35.64 10.93
CA GLY A 419 -16.20 -36.40 11.80
C GLY A 419 -16.85 -36.73 13.15
N ARG A 420 -17.85 -37.63 13.15
CA ARG A 420 -18.30 -38.41 14.31
C ARG A 420 -17.73 -39.80 14.24
#